data_14c8a804e95dc32cd1785feb61166007
#
_entry.id   14c8a804e95dc32cd1785feb61166007
#
_cell.length_a   1.000
_cell.length_b   1.000
_cell.length_c   1.000
_cell.angle_alpha   90.00
_cell.angle_beta   90.00
_cell.angle_gamma   90.00
#
_symmetry.space_group_name_H-M   'P 1'
#
loop_
_entity.id
_entity.type
_entity.pdbx_description
1 polymer ?
#
loop_
_entity_poly.entity_id
_entity_poly.type
_entity_poly.pdbx_seq_one_letter_code
_entity_poly.pdbx_strand_id
1 'polypeptide(L)'
;MKNLLFACLISAAISCNTSDEKKIPAMEGTYFMNMQTLNDGKKDTKYTDLKQLKMYTGQFFMYTQVNPKDSVSAFGVGSYTANNDSGTVTESVIYSASDSSFRDDPAQYVLNITITSDGYQQVIPEIVMDSSNYKLTEDYKRSGDSTKTPLDGVWKETHSVVINGNDTTVNQRVQYKAYYGGYFMFGQYVKDSSSKSRTGIGFGTFKMISNNEIEETDLNSTYAIIAGHSFKVKIQMDGPDKYSQTILNGDGTTGIENYERLKK
;
A
#
# COMPACT_ATOMS: atom_id res chain seq x y z
N MET A 1 -37.14 -48.05 -60.41
CA MET A 1 -37.75 -47.23 -59.35
C MET A 1 -36.74 -47.15 -58.23
N LYS A 2 -36.05 -46.00 -58.08
CA LYS A 2 -34.95 -45.79 -57.12
C LYS A 2 -35.46 -44.94 -55.99
N ASN A 3 -35.49 -45.52 -54.78
CA ASN A 3 -35.83 -44.77 -53.58
C ASN A 3 -34.61 -44.02 -53.10
N LEU A 4 -34.74 -42.68 -53.04
CA LEU A 4 -33.77 -41.78 -52.47
C LEU A 4 -34.13 -41.51 -51.02
N LEU A 5 -33.33 -42.03 -50.06
CA LEU A 5 -33.43 -41.68 -48.66
C LEU A 5 -32.69 -40.38 -48.42
N PHE A 6 -33.41 -39.37 -47.94
CA PHE A 6 -32.84 -38.08 -47.50
C PHE A 6 -32.52 -38.20 -46.00
N ALA A 7 -31.28 -38.25 -45.63
CA ALA A 7 -30.83 -38.19 -44.26
C ALA A 7 -30.66 -36.73 -43.83
N CYS A 8 -31.55 -36.23 -42.92
CA CYS A 8 -31.36 -34.95 -42.29
C CYS A 8 -30.30 -35.06 -41.17
N LEU A 9 -29.15 -34.45 -41.41
CA LEU A 9 -28.17 -34.20 -40.37
C LEU A 9 -28.59 -32.99 -39.56
N ILE A 10 -29.03 -33.23 -38.33
CA ILE A 10 -29.27 -32.17 -37.34
C ILE A 10 -27.93 -31.85 -36.70
N SER A 11 -27.30 -30.76 -37.10
CA SER A 11 -26.15 -30.20 -36.43
C SER A 11 -26.57 -29.50 -35.16
N ALA A 12 -26.43 -30.20 -34.03
CA ALA A 12 -26.54 -29.54 -32.72
C ALA A 12 -25.35 -28.60 -32.52
N ALA A 13 -25.58 -27.32 -32.69
CA ALA A 13 -24.64 -26.29 -32.27
C ALA A 13 -24.59 -26.27 -30.74
N ILE A 14 -23.59 -26.90 -30.15
CA ILE A 14 -23.26 -26.74 -28.74
C ILE A 14 -22.69 -25.31 -28.60
N SER A 15 -23.55 -24.39 -28.19
CA SER A 15 -23.11 -23.07 -27.72
C SER A 15 -22.38 -23.30 -26.40
N CYS A 16 -21.05 -23.39 -26.45
CA CYS A 16 -20.23 -23.20 -25.26
C CYS A 16 -20.38 -21.74 -24.84
N ASN A 17 -21.27 -21.48 -23.90
CA ASN A 17 -21.17 -20.28 -23.08
C ASN A 17 -19.91 -20.43 -22.23
N THR A 18 -18.78 -19.97 -22.74
CA THR A 18 -17.65 -19.62 -21.89
C THR A 18 -18.11 -18.43 -21.07
N SER A 19 -18.53 -18.67 -19.85
CA SER A 19 -18.56 -17.61 -18.83
C SER A 19 -17.13 -17.05 -18.80
N ASP A 20 -16.95 -15.82 -19.26
CA ASP A 20 -15.71 -15.07 -19.04
C ASP A 20 -15.51 -15.02 -17.52
N GLU A 21 -14.73 -15.98 -16.99
CA GLU A 21 -14.24 -15.90 -15.62
C GLU A 21 -13.45 -14.61 -15.54
N LYS A 22 -14.02 -13.63 -14.84
CA LYS A 22 -13.35 -12.37 -14.50
C LYS A 22 -12.17 -12.70 -13.58
N LYS A 23 -11.06 -13.13 -14.15
CA LYS A 23 -9.81 -13.29 -13.40
C LYS A 23 -9.42 -11.92 -12.88
N ILE A 24 -9.25 -11.80 -11.56
CA ILE A 24 -8.61 -10.62 -10.99
C ILE A 24 -7.18 -10.62 -11.53
N PRO A 25 -6.74 -9.58 -12.27
CA PRO A 25 -5.35 -9.45 -12.67
C PRO A 25 -4.51 -9.43 -11.40
N ALA A 26 -3.23 -9.80 -11.53
CA ALA A 26 -2.31 -9.68 -10.42
C ALA A 26 -2.42 -8.27 -9.80
N MET A 27 -2.79 -8.21 -8.51
CA MET A 27 -2.96 -6.93 -7.79
C MET A 27 -1.63 -6.19 -7.61
N GLU A 28 -0.51 -6.85 -7.90
CA GLU A 28 0.82 -6.27 -7.78
C GLU A 28 0.91 -4.94 -8.54
N GLY A 29 1.23 -3.87 -7.82
CA GLY A 29 1.22 -2.50 -8.37
C GLY A 29 1.16 -1.43 -7.30
N THR A 30 1.28 -0.20 -7.78
CA THR A 30 1.16 1.03 -7.00
C THR A 30 -0.11 1.76 -7.43
N TYR A 31 -0.89 2.24 -6.46
CA TYR A 31 -2.22 2.78 -6.70
C TYR A 31 -2.48 4.04 -5.87
N PHE A 32 -2.89 5.11 -6.53
CA PHE A 32 -3.41 6.31 -5.87
C PHE A 32 -4.92 6.23 -5.72
N MET A 33 -5.40 6.56 -4.54
CA MET A 33 -6.83 6.67 -4.30
C MET A 33 -7.37 7.96 -4.92
N ASN A 34 -8.42 7.84 -5.72
CA ASN A 34 -9.12 8.98 -6.31
C ASN A 34 -10.29 9.43 -5.45
N MET A 35 -11.00 8.48 -4.85
CA MET A 35 -12.20 8.75 -4.07
C MET A 35 -12.41 7.66 -3.02
N GLN A 36 -12.86 8.08 -1.86
CA GLN A 36 -13.39 7.20 -0.82
C GLN A 36 -14.86 7.56 -0.56
N THR A 37 -15.71 6.56 -0.43
CA THR A 37 -17.12 6.72 -0.06
C THR A 37 -17.43 5.87 1.15
N LEU A 38 -17.96 6.49 2.21
CA LEU A 38 -18.52 5.83 3.37
C LEU A 38 -20.04 5.89 3.28
N ASN A 39 -20.69 4.72 3.39
CA ASN A 39 -22.15 4.62 3.44
C ASN A 39 -22.56 4.03 4.79
N ASP A 40 -23.38 4.77 5.56
CA ASP A 40 -23.88 4.40 6.89
C ASP A 40 -25.22 3.64 6.83
N GLY A 41 -25.62 3.16 5.65
CA GLY A 41 -26.93 2.55 5.38
C GLY A 41 -28.02 3.56 5.03
N LYS A 42 -27.77 4.86 5.17
CA LYS A 42 -28.74 5.95 4.87
C LYS A 42 -28.18 6.97 3.89
N LYS A 43 -26.88 7.25 3.99
CA LYS A 43 -26.23 8.33 3.24
C LYS A 43 -24.82 7.93 2.80
N ASP A 44 -24.46 8.36 1.59
CA ASP A 44 -23.08 8.34 1.09
C ASP A 44 -22.36 9.63 1.52
N THR A 45 -21.21 9.47 2.15
CA THR A 45 -20.26 10.55 2.41
C THR A 45 -19.02 10.32 1.56
N LYS A 46 -18.72 11.26 0.66
CA LYS A 46 -17.60 11.17 -0.29
C LYS A 46 -16.43 12.03 0.13
N TYR A 47 -15.23 11.47 0.02
CA TYR A 47 -13.96 12.12 0.28
C TYR A 47 -13.11 12.05 -0.98
N THR A 48 -12.83 13.21 -1.58
CA THR A 48 -11.99 13.35 -2.78
C THR A 48 -10.64 13.99 -2.49
N ASP A 49 -10.49 14.51 -1.29
CA ASP A 49 -9.30 15.29 -0.87
C ASP A 49 -8.26 14.42 -0.17
N LEU A 50 -8.65 13.21 0.29
CA LEU A 50 -7.74 12.28 0.93
C LEU A 50 -6.59 11.92 -0.02
N LYS A 51 -5.37 11.97 0.49
CA LYS A 51 -4.18 11.55 -0.25
C LYS A 51 -3.75 10.19 0.28
N GLN A 52 -3.90 9.19 -0.56
CA GLN A 52 -3.54 7.82 -0.20
C GLN A 52 -2.75 7.18 -1.34
N LEU A 53 -1.66 6.53 -0.96
CA LEU A 53 -0.93 5.58 -1.80
C LEU A 53 -1.09 4.19 -1.22
N LYS A 54 -1.39 3.21 -2.07
CA LYS A 54 -1.47 1.79 -1.74
C LYS A 54 -0.58 0.99 -2.68
N MET A 55 0.20 0.09 -2.13
CA MET A 55 1.07 -0.82 -2.88
C MET A 55 0.74 -2.26 -2.57
N TYR A 56 0.74 -3.08 -3.62
CA TYR A 56 0.77 -4.53 -3.52
C TYR A 56 2.08 -5.00 -4.16
N THR A 57 2.88 -5.74 -3.43
CA THR A 57 4.16 -6.26 -3.92
C THR A 57 4.44 -7.65 -3.36
N GLY A 58 4.65 -8.63 -4.25
CA GLY A 58 4.72 -10.03 -3.86
C GLY A 58 3.43 -10.50 -3.17
N GLN A 59 3.51 -10.82 -1.88
CA GLN A 59 2.37 -11.28 -1.08
C GLN A 59 1.96 -10.27 0.00
N PHE A 60 2.53 -9.06 -0.05
CA PHE A 60 2.32 -8.02 0.95
C PHE A 60 1.69 -6.78 0.36
N PHE A 61 1.02 -6.03 1.20
CA PHE A 61 0.54 -4.69 0.87
C PHE A 61 0.91 -3.70 1.98
N MET A 62 0.95 -2.44 1.59
CA MET A 62 1.02 -1.31 2.49
C MET A 62 0.19 -0.18 1.93
N TYR A 63 -0.45 0.60 2.79
CA TYR A 63 -1.04 1.88 2.43
C TYR A 63 -0.64 2.96 3.42
N THR A 64 -0.60 4.19 2.93
CA THR A 64 -0.45 5.40 3.75
C THR A 64 -1.48 6.42 3.30
N GLN A 65 -2.14 7.07 4.25
CA GLN A 65 -3.20 8.04 4.00
C GLN A 65 -2.97 9.30 4.84
N VAL A 66 -3.26 10.45 4.27
CA VAL A 66 -3.34 11.73 4.97
C VAL A 66 -4.56 12.51 4.51
N ASN A 67 -5.25 13.11 5.46
CA ASN A 67 -6.30 14.09 5.19
C ASN A 67 -5.67 15.50 5.26
N PRO A 68 -5.56 16.23 4.14
CA PRO A 68 -4.93 17.55 4.12
C PRO A 68 -5.67 18.61 4.95
N LYS A 69 -6.95 18.40 5.29
CA LYS A 69 -7.77 19.37 6.00
C LYS A 69 -7.45 19.47 7.50
N ASP A 70 -7.15 18.33 8.11
CA ASP A 70 -6.90 18.22 9.54
C ASP A 70 -5.56 17.56 9.87
N SER A 71 -4.79 17.16 8.82
CA SER A 71 -3.51 16.48 8.91
C SER A 71 -3.59 15.11 9.62
N VAL A 72 -4.79 14.56 9.80
CA VAL A 72 -4.95 13.20 10.34
C VAL A 72 -4.35 12.21 9.37
N SER A 73 -3.50 11.36 9.89
CA SER A 73 -2.79 10.37 9.11
C SER A 73 -3.03 8.95 9.60
N ALA A 74 -2.91 8.01 8.67
CA ALA A 74 -3.02 6.58 8.95
C ALA A 74 -2.14 5.78 8.00
N PHE A 75 -1.72 4.61 8.45
CA PHE A 75 -1.11 3.60 7.59
C PHE A 75 -1.48 2.20 8.05
N GLY A 76 -1.38 1.25 7.13
CA GLY A 76 -1.55 -0.15 7.43
C GLY A 76 -0.66 -1.00 6.55
N VAL A 77 -0.26 -2.15 7.07
CA VAL A 77 0.62 -3.11 6.41
C VAL A 77 0.16 -4.52 6.71
N GLY A 78 0.31 -5.41 5.74
CA GLY A 78 -0.07 -6.80 5.91
C GLY A 78 0.21 -7.65 4.69
N SER A 79 -0.33 -8.86 4.70
CA SER A 79 -0.32 -9.77 3.55
C SER A 79 -1.67 -9.77 2.85
N TYR A 80 -1.69 -10.22 1.60
CA TYR A 80 -2.93 -10.37 0.85
C TYR A 80 -2.96 -11.68 0.06
N THR A 81 -4.18 -12.12 -0.24
CA THR A 81 -4.45 -13.23 -1.17
C THR A 81 -5.59 -12.84 -2.08
N ALA A 82 -5.45 -13.11 -3.38
CA ALA A 82 -6.51 -12.90 -4.36
C ALA A 82 -7.24 -14.23 -4.62
N ASN A 83 -8.57 -14.19 -4.63
CA ASN A 83 -9.42 -15.28 -5.03
C ASN A 83 -10.11 -14.91 -6.35
N ASN A 84 -9.64 -15.50 -7.44
CA ASN A 84 -10.14 -15.21 -8.78
C ASN A 84 -11.59 -15.68 -8.98
N ASP A 85 -11.99 -16.79 -8.34
CA ASP A 85 -13.33 -17.37 -8.53
C ASP A 85 -14.42 -16.48 -7.95
N SER A 86 -14.14 -15.84 -6.80
CA SER A 86 -15.10 -14.95 -6.13
C SER A 86 -14.92 -13.47 -6.48
N GLY A 87 -13.85 -13.09 -7.19
CA GLY A 87 -13.55 -11.68 -7.45
C GLY A 87 -13.15 -10.90 -6.20
N THR A 88 -12.55 -11.58 -5.21
CA THR A 88 -12.21 -10.96 -3.92
C THR A 88 -10.71 -10.96 -3.64
N VAL A 89 -10.29 -9.98 -2.84
CA VAL A 89 -8.97 -9.96 -2.21
C VAL A 89 -9.18 -10.00 -0.70
N THR A 90 -8.48 -10.89 0.00
CA THR A 90 -8.43 -10.88 1.45
C THR A 90 -7.13 -10.20 1.88
N GLU A 91 -7.25 -9.10 2.61
CA GLU A 91 -6.13 -8.42 3.27
C GLU A 91 -6.05 -8.84 4.73
N SER A 92 -4.89 -9.35 5.13
CA SER A 92 -4.57 -9.69 6.52
C SER A 92 -3.63 -8.63 7.06
N VAL A 93 -4.21 -7.61 7.70
CA VAL A 93 -3.47 -6.50 8.32
C VAL A 93 -2.73 -7.03 9.53
N ILE A 94 -1.41 -6.84 9.59
CA ILE A 94 -0.57 -7.24 10.72
C ILE A 94 -0.22 -6.07 11.64
N TYR A 95 -0.29 -4.84 11.10
CA TYR A 95 -0.09 -3.62 11.85
C TYR A 95 -0.82 -2.47 11.16
N SER A 96 -1.46 -1.64 11.96
CA SER A 96 -2.02 -0.36 11.49
C SER A 96 -1.95 0.68 12.60
N ALA A 97 -1.80 1.94 12.20
CA ALA A 97 -1.81 3.07 13.13
C ALA A 97 -2.46 4.29 12.52
N SER A 98 -3.05 5.09 13.39
CA SER A 98 -3.57 6.43 13.12
C SER A 98 -3.15 7.36 14.26
N ASP A 99 -3.42 8.65 14.14
CA ASP A 99 -3.06 9.63 15.18
C ASP A 99 -3.70 9.37 16.54
N SER A 100 -4.78 8.61 16.58
CA SER A 100 -5.52 8.31 17.81
C SER A 100 -5.34 6.88 18.32
N SER A 101 -4.85 5.95 17.49
CA SER A 101 -4.82 4.53 17.83
C SER A 101 -3.80 3.75 17.01
N PHE A 102 -3.39 2.63 17.53
CA PHE A 102 -2.67 1.61 16.78
C PHE A 102 -3.27 0.24 17.03
N ARG A 103 -2.99 -0.68 16.11
CA ARG A 103 -3.35 -2.09 16.20
C ARG A 103 -2.15 -2.91 15.76
N ASP A 104 -1.77 -3.87 16.57
CA ASP A 104 -0.74 -4.89 16.32
C ASP A 104 -1.29 -6.33 16.38
N ASP A 105 -2.59 -6.47 16.62
CA ASP A 105 -3.32 -7.73 16.48
C ASP A 105 -3.79 -7.91 15.02
N PRO A 106 -3.65 -9.11 14.43
CA PRO A 106 -4.07 -9.36 13.06
C PRO A 106 -5.56 -9.12 12.85
N ALA A 107 -5.90 -8.41 11.78
CA ALA A 107 -7.28 -8.21 11.33
C ALA A 107 -7.41 -8.58 9.86
N GLN A 108 -8.55 -9.17 9.48
CA GLN A 108 -8.80 -9.56 8.10
C GLN A 108 -9.96 -8.76 7.51
N TYR A 109 -9.78 -8.33 6.28
CA TYR A 109 -10.80 -7.65 5.48
C TYR A 109 -10.94 -8.37 4.15
N VAL A 110 -12.19 -8.69 3.79
CA VAL A 110 -12.51 -9.23 2.47
C VAL A 110 -13.00 -8.08 1.60
N LEU A 111 -12.27 -7.84 0.52
CA LEU A 111 -12.51 -6.78 -0.43
C LEU A 111 -13.12 -7.37 -1.69
N ASN A 112 -14.29 -6.86 -2.10
CA ASN A 112 -14.83 -7.12 -3.43
C ASN A 112 -14.12 -6.20 -4.41
N ILE A 113 -13.47 -6.77 -5.42
CA ILE A 113 -12.66 -6.03 -6.39
C ILE A 113 -13.37 -5.96 -7.72
N THR A 114 -13.47 -4.76 -8.28
CA THR A 114 -13.89 -4.53 -9.66
C THR A 114 -12.75 -3.84 -10.41
N ILE A 115 -12.20 -4.52 -11.42
CA ILE A 115 -11.14 -3.94 -12.24
C ILE A 115 -11.72 -2.89 -13.18
N THR A 116 -11.05 -1.75 -13.29
CA THR A 116 -11.36 -0.66 -14.21
C THR A 116 -10.31 -0.58 -15.32
N SER A 117 -10.48 0.32 -16.27
CA SER A 117 -9.53 0.49 -17.39
C SER A 117 -8.14 0.97 -16.94
N ASP A 118 -8.04 1.67 -15.81
CA ASP A 118 -6.82 2.30 -15.34
C ASP A 118 -6.51 2.03 -13.85
N GLY A 119 -7.23 1.06 -13.24
CA GLY A 119 -7.03 0.70 -11.83
C GLY A 119 -8.04 -0.31 -11.33
N TYR A 120 -8.61 -0.06 -10.16
CA TYR A 120 -9.67 -0.89 -9.59
C TYR A 120 -10.53 -0.09 -8.60
N GLN A 121 -11.74 -0.59 -8.36
CA GLN A 121 -12.57 -0.23 -7.24
C GLN A 121 -12.55 -1.37 -6.22
N GLN A 122 -12.39 -1.05 -4.95
CA GLN A 122 -12.61 -2.01 -3.86
C GLN A 122 -13.82 -1.63 -3.02
N VAL A 123 -14.52 -2.66 -2.53
CA VAL A 123 -15.62 -2.50 -1.59
C VAL A 123 -15.38 -3.41 -0.39
N ILE A 124 -15.34 -2.82 0.79
CA ILE A 124 -15.43 -3.55 2.06
C ILE A 124 -16.90 -3.44 2.49
N PRO A 125 -17.65 -4.54 2.48
CA PRO A 125 -19.11 -4.50 2.74
C PRO A 125 -19.46 -3.98 4.12
N GLU A 126 -18.59 -4.24 5.09
CA GLU A 126 -18.79 -3.82 6.48
C GLU A 126 -17.46 -3.49 7.14
N ILE A 127 -17.35 -2.28 7.64
CA ILE A 127 -16.25 -1.78 8.48
C ILE A 127 -16.83 -1.04 9.69
N VAL A 128 -16.30 -1.33 10.87
CA VAL A 128 -16.73 -0.66 12.11
C VAL A 128 -15.86 0.55 12.35
N MET A 129 -16.46 1.72 12.45
CA MET A 129 -15.82 2.99 12.82
C MET A 129 -16.68 3.70 13.85
N ASP A 130 -16.09 4.14 14.94
CA ASP A 130 -16.78 4.85 16.04
C ASP A 130 -18.09 4.17 16.50
N SER A 131 -18.03 2.83 16.63
CA SER A 131 -19.18 1.98 17.01
C SER A 131 -20.33 1.95 16.00
N SER A 132 -20.10 2.41 14.78
CA SER A 132 -21.08 2.36 13.68
C SER A 132 -20.54 1.52 12.53
N ASN A 133 -21.45 0.82 11.83
CA ASN A 133 -21.12 0.02 10.66
C ASN A 133 -21.23 0.88 9.41
N TYR A 134 -20.23 0.77 8.54
CA TYR A 134 -20.18 1.43 7.25
C TYR A 134 -19.84 0.43 6.15
N LYS A 135 -20.36 0.68 4.96
CA LYS A 135 -19.80 0.14 3.73
C LYS A 135 -18.76 1.12 3.22
N LEU A 136 -17.53 0.65 3.02
CA LEU A 136 -16.43 1.45 2.46
C LEU A 136 -16.26 1.10 0.98
N THR A 137 -16.25 2.14 0.13
CA THR A 137 -15.91 2.00 -1.30
C THR A 137 -14.73 2.93 -1.60
N GLU A 138 -13.72 2.42 -2.27
CA GLU A 138 -12.54 3.19 -2.66
C GLU A 138 -12.21 2.95 -4.14
N ASP A 139 -11.98 4.03 -4.87
CA ASP A 139 -11.59 4.01 -6.28
C ASP A 139 -10.10 4.32 -6.39
N TYR A 140 -9.37 3.44 -7.05
CA TYR A 140 -7.93 3.51 -7.20
C TYR A 140 -7.52 3.60 -8.66
N LYS A 141 -6.53 4.45 -8.92
CA LYS A 141 -5.85 4.55 -10.20
C LYS A 141 -4.45 3.96 -10.11
N ARG A 142 -4.13 3.07 -11.05
CA ARG A 142 -2.79 2.49 -11.13
C ARG A 142 -1.77 3.55 -11.52
N SER A 143 -0.59 3.47 -10.90
CA SER A 143 0.56 4.34 -11.13
C SER A 143 1.84 3.52 -11.09
N GLY A 144 2.95 4.17 -11.42
CA GLY A 144 4.24 3.48 -11.44
C GLY A 144 4.51 2.77 -12.76
N ASP A 145 5.70 2.27 -12.87
CA ASP A 145 6.20 1.54 -14.02
C ASP A 145 6.51 0.07 -13.68
N SER A 146 7.11 -0.64 -14.60
CA SER A 146 7.52 -2.03 -14.42
C SER A 146 8.98 -2.18 -13.97
N THR A 147 9.64 -1.08 -13.65
CA THR A 147 11.04 -1.09 -13.20
C THR A 147 11.15 -1.88 -11.90
N LYS A 148 12.02 -2.87 -11.90
CA LYS A 148 12.34 -3.67 -10.72
C LYS A 148 13.62 -3.20 -10.09
N THR A 149 13.62 -3.10 -8.77
CA THR A 149 14.80 -2.73 -7.98
C THR A 149 15.02 -3.73 -6.84
N PRO A 150 16.22 -3.81 -6.27
CA PRO A 150 16.46 -4.64 -5.07
C PRO A 150 15.60 -4.22 -3.87
N LEU A 151 15.11 -2.97 -3.85
CA LEU A 151 14.28 -2.43 -2.78
C LEU A 151 12.80 -2.82 -2.88
N ASP A 152 12.33 -3.30 -4.05
CA ASP A 152 10.92 -3.65 -4.21
C ASP A 152 10.46 -4.60 -3.12
N GLY A 153 9.41 -4.22 -2.38
CA GLY A 153 8.87 -5.00 -1.28
C GLY A 153 8.41 -4.13 -0.12
N VAL A 154 7.95 -4.81 0.93
CA VAL A 154 7.56 -4.17 2.19
C VAL A 154 8.61 -4.51 3.25
N TRP A 155 9.03 -3.51 3.99
CA TRP A 155 10.14 -3.55 4.93
C TRP A 155 9.69 -3.07 6.30
N LYS A 156 10.18 -3.74 7.35
CA LYS A 156 10.01 -3.32 8.74
C LYS A 156 11.32 -2.76 9.26
N GLU A 157 11.29 -1.58 9.86
CA GLU A 157 12.43 -1.04 10.59
C GLU A 157 12.73 -1.91 11.81
N THR A 158 14.00 -2.29 11.98
CA THR A 158 14.47 -3.09 13.11
C THR A 158 15.30 -2.28 14.08
N HIS A 159 15.95 -1.24 13.59
CA HIS A 159 16.76 -0.33 14.41
C HIS A 159 16.93 1.00 13.72
N SER A 160 16.94 2.07 14.49
CA SER A 160 17.15 3.43 13.97
C SER A 160 17.88 4.30 14.99
N VAL A 161 18.85 5.08 14.51
CA VAL A 161 19.59 6.05 15.32
C VAL A 161 19.72 7.38 14.61
N VAL A 162 19.83 8.43 15.39
CA VAL A 162 20.27 9.77 14.93
C VAL A 162 21.59 10.09 15.59
N ILE A 163 22.58 10.46 14.78
CA ILE A 163 23.92 10.86 15.20
C ILE A 163 24.04 12.37 15.07
N ASN A 164 24.39 13.05 16.18
CA ASN A 164 24.66 14.48 16.23
C ASN A 164 26.06 14.71 16.83
N GLY A 165 27.05 14.93 15.99
CA GLY A 165 28.46 14.97 16.42
C GLY A 165 28.88 13.65 17.07
N ASN A 166 29.18 13.66 18.36
CA ASN A 166 29.54 12.47 19.13
C ASN A 166 28.36 11.78 19.82
N ASP A 167 27.17 12.38 19.79
CA ASP A 167 25.98 11.87 20.46
C ASP A 167 25.18 10.96 19.53
N THR A 168 24.69 9.86 20.07
CA THR A 168 23.83 8.92 19.35
C THR A 168 22.53 8.71 20.13
N THR A 169 21.41 8.97 19.47
CA THR A 169 20.06 8.76 20.01
C THR A 169 19.36 7.64 19.27
N VAL A 170 18.82 6.67 20.00
CA VAL A 170 18.02 5.58 19.43
C VAL A 170 16.58 6.07 19.27
N ASN A 171 16.02 5.93 18.09
CA ASN A 171 14.61 6.23 17.84
C ASN A 171 13.71 5.11 18.38
N GLN A 172 12.72 5.49 19.17
CA GLN A 172 11.70 4.57 19.71
C GLN A 172 10.41 4.71 18.87
N ARG A 173 10.31 3.93 17.79
CA ARG A 173 9.14 3.95 16.90
C ARG A 173 8.89 2.59 16.27
N VAL A 174 7.69 2.39 15.76
CA VAL A 174 7.39 1.32 14.82
C VAL A 174 7.30 1.96 13.44
N GLN A 175 8.10 1.51 12.49
CA GLN A 175 8.10 2.03 11.13
C GLN A 175 8.11 0.89 10.11
N TYR A 176 7.31 1.11 9.07
CA TYR A 176 7.32 0.29 7.85
C TYR A 176 7.59 1.19 6.65
N LYS A 177 8.23 0.61 5.64
CA LYS A 177 8.53 1.25 4.37
C LYS A 177 8.21 0.29 3.23
N ALA A 178 7.76 0.82 2.09
CA ALA A 178 7.52 0.02 0.90
C ALA A 178 8.07 0.71 -0.33
N TYR A 179 8.57 -0.09 -1.28
CA TYR A 179 9.03 0.36 -2.59
C TYR A 179 8.44 -0.53 -3.67
N TYR A 180 7.92 0.08 -4.74
CA TYR A 180 7.47 -0.65 -5.91
C TYR A 180 7.16 0.30 -7.08
N GLY A 181 7.60 -0.07 -8.30
CA GLY A 181 7.23 0.63 -9.53
C GLY A 181 7.64 2.10 -9.56
N GLY A 182 8.81 2.47 -9.02
CA GLY A 182 9.30 3.83 -8.96
C GLY A 182 8.68 4.70 -7.86
N TYR A 183 7.87 4.11 -6.97
CA TYR A 183 7.27 4.79 -5.82
C TYR A 183 7.76 4.21 -4.50
N PHE A 184 7.80 5.06 -3.48
CA PHE A 184 8.01 4.64 -2.10
C PHE A 184 6.94 5.20 -1.19
N MET A 185 6.79 4.60 -0.03
CA MET A 185 6.03 5.13 1.10
C MET A 185 6.64 4.68 2.42
N PHE A 186 6.44 5.47 3.45
CA PHE A 186 6.69 5.06 4.82
C PHE A 186 5.52 5.42 5.73
N GLY A 187 5.33 4.62 6.77
CA GLY A 187 4.42 4.90 7.86
C GLY A 187 5.11 4.59 9.17
N GLN A 188 5.07 5.54 10.11
CA GLN A 188 5.66 5.36 11.43
C GLN A 188 4.67 5.75 12.52
N TYR A 189 4.78 5.08 13.65
CA TYR A 189 4.04 5.35 14.87
C TYR A 189 5.04 5.56 16.01
N VAL A 190 4.91 6.72 16.65
CA VAL A 190 5.73 7.11 17.78
C VAL A 190 4.83 7.28 18.98
N LYS A 191 5.17 6.62 20.09
CA LYS A 191 4.56 6.89 21.40
C LYS A 191 5.53 7.73 22.19
N ASP A 192 5.16 8.99 22.44
CA ASP A 192 5.99 9.87 23.23
C ASP A 192 5.86 9.58 24.75
N SER A 193 6.77 10.16 25.52
CA SER A 193 6.80 9.99 26.98
C SER A 193 5.55 10.57 27.67
N SER A 194 4.80 11.46 27.01
CA SER A 194 3.55 12.06 27.51
C SER A 194 2.31 11.22 27.19
N SER A 195 2.50 9.99 26.67
CA SER A 195 1.45 9.09 26.19
C SER A 195 0.65 9.62 24.98
N LYS A 196 1.10 10.71 24.37
CA LYS A 196 0.56 11.15 23.09
C LYS A 196 1.18 10.30 21.98
N SER A 197 0.33 9.69 21.18
CA SER A 197 0.76 8.98 20.00
C SER A 197 0.75 9.91 18.80
N ARG A 198 1.69 9.67 17.88
CA ARG A 198 1.74 10.39 16.61
C ARG A 198 2.00 9.40 15.49
N THR A 199 1.22 9.53 14.44
CA THR A 199 1.45 8.81 13.21
C THR A 199 2.12 9.76 12.22
N GLY A 200 3.25 9.34 11.67
CA GLY A 200 3.92 10.04 10.58
C GLY A 200 3.83 9.21 9.32
N ILE A 201 3.49 9.83 8.20
CA ILE A 201 3.52 9.18 6.90
C ILE A 201 4.24 10.04 5.87
N GLY A 202 4.78 9.40 4.85
CA GLY A 202 5.19 10.04 3.62
C GLY A 202 5.13 9.05 2.46
N PHE A 203 4.94 9.59 1.27
CA PHE A 203 5.01 8.82 0.04
C PHE A 203 5.39 9.70 -1.15
N GLY A 204 6.01 9.09 -2.12
CA GLY A 204 6.48 9.78 -3.29
C GLY A 204 7.11 8.86 -4.31
N THR A 205 7.96 9.43 -5.15
CA THR A 205 8.72 8.69 -6.16
C THR A 205 10.15 8.45 -5.71
N PHE A 206 10.75 7.36 -6.19
CA PHE A 206 12.17 7.13 -6.02
C PHE A 206 12.82 6.66 -7.31
N LYS A 207 14.11 6.86 -7.43
CA LYS A 207 14.94 6.31 -8.49
C LYS A 207 16.30 5.87 -7.94
N MET A 208 16.81 4.77 -8.48
CA MET A 208 18.20 4.35 -8.22
C MET A 208 19.15 5.33 -8.92
N ILE A 209 20.05 5.97 -8.17
CA ILE A 209 21.14 6.79 -8.73
C ILE A 209 22.35 5.90 -9.02
N SER A 210 22.59 4.95 -8.11
CA SER A 210 23.62 3.92 -8.23
C SER A 210 23.18 2.67 -7.47
N ASN A 211 24.04 1.66 -7.40
CA ASN A 211 23.74 0.45 -6.61
C ASN A 211 23.58 0.71 -5.10
N ASN A 212 24.10 1.84 -4.61
CA ASN A 212 24.11 2.19 -3.19
C ASN A 212 23.58 3.60 -2.89
N GLU A 213 22.89 4.23 -3.81
CA GLU A 213 22.27 5.54 -3.62
C GLU A 213 20.95 5.63 -4.38
N ILE A 214 19.92 6.13 -3.71
CA ILE A 214 18.64 6.48 -4.31
C ILE A 214 18.37 7.96 -4.12
N GLU A 215 17.48 8.50 -4.96
CA GLU A 215 16.84 9.80 -4.74
C GLU A 215 15.35 9.53 -4.48
N GLU A 216 14.88 9.93 -3.30
CA GLU A 216 13.47 9.94 -2.92
C GLU A 216 12.94 11.35 -3.06
N THR A 217 11.76 11.51 -3.70
CA THR A 217 11.04 12.78 -3.81
C THR A 217 9.68 12.62 -3.14
N ASP A 218 9.50 13.25 -1.98
CA ASP A 218 8.24 13.21 -1.24
C ASP A 218 7.17 14.04 -1.97
N LEU A 219 6.07 13.41 -2.34
CA LEU A 219 4.91 14.08 -2.94
C LEU A 219 3.92 14.53 -1.87
N ASN A 220 3.78 13.76 -0.80
CA ASN A 220 2.94 14.06 0.35
C ASN A 220 3.57 13.50 1.62
N SER A 221 3.59 14.30 2.67
CA SER A 221 4.07 13.89 3.99
C SER A 221 3.38 14.69 5.09
N THR A 222 3.27 14.07 6.27
CA THR A 222 2.91 14.76 7.51
C THR A 222 4.06 15.62 8.04
N TYR A 223 5.27 15.44 7.52
CA TYR A 223 6.44 16.25 7.86
C TYR A 223 6.62 17.37 6.85
N ALA A 224 6.27 18.60 7.23
CA ALA A 224 6.33 19.77 6.34
C ALA A 224 7.74 20.03 5.76
N ILE A 225 8.79 19.62 6.47
CA ILE A 225 10.18 19.83 6.04
C ILE A 225 10.62 18.90 4.90
N ILE A 226 9.91 17.79 4.66
CA ILE A 226 10.23 16.85 3.59
C ILE A 226 9.21 16.87 2.46
N ALA A 227 7.97 17.31 2.71
CA ALA A 227 6.93 17.38 1.70
C ALA A 227 7.34 18.26 0.51
N GLY A 228 7.31 17.70 -0.70
CA GLY A 228 7.71 18.38 -1.93
C GLY A 228 9.22 18.47 -2.17
N HIS A 229 10.06 17.87 -1.32
CA HIS A 229 11.50 17.87 -1.43
C HIS A 229 12.08 16.54 -1.88
N SER A 230 13.27 16.61 -2.49
CA SER A 230 14.04 15.43 -2.91
C SER A 230 15.25 15.24 -1.99
N PHE A 231 15.53 14.00 -1.63
CA PHE A 231 16.62 13.61 -0.76
C PHE A 231 17.45 12.50 -1.40
N LYS A 232 18.76 12.60 -1.26
CA LYS A 232 19.67 11.50 -1.57
C LYS A 232 19.82 10.64 -0.34
N VAL A 233 19.58 9.35 -0.50
CA VAL A 233 19.66 8.35 0.57
C VAL A 233 20.67 7.30 0.16
N LYS A 234 21.68 7.09 1.00
CA LYS A 234 22.64 6.00 0.81
C LYS A 234 21.99 4.70 1.26
N ILE A 235 22.10 3.67 0.42
CA ILE A 235 21.55 2.35 0.66
C ILE A 235 22.67 1.33 0.69
N GLN A 236 22.62 0.44 1.66
CA GLN A 236 23.50 -0.73 1.71
C GLN A 236 22.64 -1.98 1.87
N MET A 237 22.60 -2.81 0.83
CA MET A 237 21.94 -4.12 0.89
C MET A 237 22.83 -5.11 1.65
N ASP A 238 22.23 -5.86 2.57
CA ASP A 238 22.83 -7.02 3.24
C ASP A 238 22.02 -8.27 2.85
N GLY A 239 22.30 -8.74 1.64
CA GLY A 239 21.53 -9.79 0.99
C GLY A 239 20.16 -9.30 0.47
N PRO A 240 19.25 -10.21 0.12
CA PRO A 240 17.97 -9.86 -0.49
C PRO A 240 16.92 -9.36 0.52
N ASP A 241 17.14 -9.58 1.81
CA ASP A 241 16.12 -9.42 2.85
C ASP A 241 16.45 -8.38 3.91
N LYS A 242 17.61 -7.73 3.80
CA LYS A 242 18.02 -6.69 4.73
C LYS A 242 18.68 -5.54 4.00
N TYR A 243 18.42 -4.34 4.46
CA TYR A 243 19.19 -3.16 4.04
C TYR A 243 19.30 -2.15 5.16
N SER A 244 20.31 -1.31 5.08
CA SER A 244 20.39 -0.08 5.85
C SER A 244 20.31 1.13 4.93
N GLN A 245 19.76 2.22 5.46
CA GLN A 245 19.84 3.53 4.80
C GLN A 245 20.49 4.55 5.71
N THR A 246 21.19 5.49 5.08
CA THR A 246 21.80 6.63 5.77
C THR A 246 21.29 7.91 5.13
N ILE A 247 20.75 8.80 5.95
CA ILE A 247 20.16 10.07 5.56
C ILE A 247 20.94 11.19 6.23
N LEU A 248 21.44 12.12 5.44
CA LEU A 248 21.99 13.37 5.97
C LEU A 248 20.84 14.39 6.10
N ASN A 249 20.47 14.72 7.32
CA ASN A 249 19.42 15.67 7.61
C ASN A 249 19.86 17.11 7.37
N GLY A 250 18.91 18.00 7.11
CA GLY A 250 19.20 19.42 6.83
C GLY A 250 19.79 20.20 8.02
N ASP A 251 19.66 19.67 9.24
CA ASP A 251 20.27 20.21 10.46
C ASP A 251 21.70 19.70 10.72
N GLY A 252 22.26 18.90 9.80
CA GLY A 252 23.60 18.33 9.89
C GLY A 252 23.67 17.02 10.67
N THR A 253 22.58 16.53 11.20
CA THR A 253 22.54 15.20 11.84
C THR A 253 22.48 14.10 10.79
N THR A 254 22.89 12.89 11.18
CA THR A 254 22.85 11.70 10.32
C THR A 254 21.88 10.67 10.91
N GLY A 255 20.86 10.33 10.15
CA GLY A 255 19.96 9.20 10.44
C GLY A 255 20.50 7.90 9.85
N ILE A 256 20.49 6.83 10.63
CA ILE A 256 20.78 5.46 10.15
C ILE A 256 19.60 4.60 10.54
N GLU A 257 19.04 3.90 9.56
CA GLU A 257 17.88 3.04 9.72
C GLU A 257 18.17 1.67 9.12
N ASN A 258 17.86 0.61 9.86
CA ASN A 258 18.03 -0.78 9.43
C ASN A 258 16.67 -1.41 9.21
N TYR A 259 16.54 -2.15 8.12
CA TYR A 259 15.28 -2.77 7.71
C TYR A 259 15.43 -4.24 7.41
N GLU A 260 14.37 -4.98 7.71
CA GLU A 260 14.18 -6.37 7.27
C GLU A 260 12.92 -6.47 6.42
N ARG A 261 13.01 -7.25 5.32
CA ARG A 261 11.88 -7.52 4.43
C ARG A 261 10.82 -8.32 5.16
N LEU A 262 9.55 -7.96 5.00
CA LEU A 262 8.47 -8.80 5.52
C LEU A 262 8.49 -10.16 4.84
N LYS A 263 8.30 -11.19 5.65
CA LYS A 263 8.22 -12.60 5.25
C LYS A 263 6.92 -13.21 5.80
N LYS A 264 6.37 -14.18 5.05
CA LYS A 264 5.27 -15.02 5.56
C LYS A 264 5.77 -15.94 6.66
#